data_53354b7eb82b2fec79ce2e664931e07a
#
_entry.id   53354b7eb82b2fec79ce2e664931e07a
#
_cell.length_a   1.000
_cell.length_b   1.000
_cell.length_c   1.000
_cell.angle_alpha   90.00
_cell.angle_beta   90.00
_cell.angle_gamma   90.00
#
_symmetry.space_group_name_H-M   'P 1'
#
loop_
_entity.id
_entity.type
_entity.pdbx_description
1 polymer ?
#
loop_
_entity_poly.entity_id
_entity_poly.type
_entity_poly.pdbx_seq_one_letter_code
_entity_poly.pdbx_strand_id
1 'polypeptide(L)' 'ELVEMMESVYFGRYIYIWMELYDAGDKEDLKQIVSMMKTVYQKYASKSYIRKAHKISYRMIFRMPALYRKLANAVIS' A
#
# COMPACT_ATOMS: atom_id res chain seq x y z
N GLU A 1 2.47 5.91 21.27
CA GLU A 1 1.43 4.89 21.05
C GLU A 1 0.37 5.39 20.10
N LEU A 2 -0.20 6.57 20.35
CA LEU A 2 -1.19 7.16 19.45
C LEU A 2 -0.58 7.44 18.09
N VAL A 3 0.67 7.93 18.06
CA VAL A 3 1.39 8.21 16.80
C VAL A 3 1.62 6.91 16.04
N GLU A 4 1.98 5.83 16.74
CA GLU A 4 2.20 4.53 16.11
C GLU A 4 0.92 3.99 15.50
N MET A 5 -0.21 4.13 16.18
CA MET A 5 -1.50 3.73 15.64
C MET A 5 -1.86 4.51 14.38
N MET A 6 -1.64 5.82 14.39
CA MET A 6 -1.90 6.67 13.22
C MET A 6 -1.00 6.29 12.04
N GLU A 7 0.27 6.03 12.31
CA GLU A 7 1.21 5.61 11.27
C GLU A 7 0.78 4.28 10.65
N SER A 8 0.33 3.33 11.47
CA SER A 8 -0.16 2.04 10.97
C SER A 8 -1.39 2.21 10.09
N VAL A 9 -2.32 3.08 10.49
CA VAL A 9 -3.52 3.36 9.71
C VAL A 9 -3.16 3.98 8.36
N TYR A 10 -2.27 4.96 8.34
CA TYR A 10 -1.84 5.61 7.09
C TYR A 10 -1.09 4.65 6.19
N PHE A 11 -0.27 3.78 6.77
CA PHE A 11 0.46 2.77 5.99
C PHE A 11 -0.51 1.87 5.21
N GLY A 12 -1.60 1.45 5.84
CA GLY A 12 -2.63 0.66 5.17
C GLY A 12 -3.47 1.47 4.18
N ARG A 13 -3.70 2.74 4.49
CA ARG A 13 -4.54 3.62 3.68
C ARG A 13 -3.96 3.87 2.29
N TYR A 14 -2.65 3.96 2.17
CA TYR A 14 -1.99 4.12 0.88
C TYR A 14 -2.31 2.99 -0.09
N ILE A 15 -2.52 1.79 0.42
CA ILE A 15 -2.91 0.64 -0.40
C ILE A 15 -4.25 0.89 -1.09
N TYR A 16 -5.23 1.40 -0.35
CA TYR A 16 -6.56 1.70 -0.90
C TYR A 16 -6.50 2.84 -1.91
N ILE A 17 -5.73 3.88 -1.63
CA ILE A 17 -5.53 4.98 -2.58
C ILE A 17 -4.89 4.45 -3.86
N TRP A 18 -3.90 3.58 -3.73
CA TRP A 18 -3.26 2.95 -4.90
C TRP A 18 -4.26 2.18 -5.74
N MET A 19 -5.14 1.40 -5.10
CA MET A 19 -6.16 0.62 -5.81
C MET A 19 -7.12 1.51 -6.58
N GLU A 20 -7.56 2.60 -5.97
CA GLU A 20 -8.46 3.55 -6.63
C GLU A 20 -7.80 4.18 -7.86
N LEU A 21 -6.56 4.61 -7.73
CA LEU A 21 -5.82 5.21 -8.84
C LEU A 21 -5.52 4.19 -9.94
N TYR A 22 -5.24 2.97 -9.56
CA TYR A 22 -5.00 1.88 -10.51
C TYR A 22 -6.26 1.64 -11.36
N ASP A 23 -7.42 1.56 -10.70
CA ASP A 23 -8.69 1.31 -11.38
C ASP A 23 -9.10 2.50 -12.27
N ALA A 24 -8.78 3.72 -11.84
CA ALA A 24 -9.07 4.92 -12.61
C ALA A 24 -8.14 5.08 -13.83
N GLY A 25 -7.03 4.35 -13.85
CA GLY A 25 -6.07 4.45 -14.95
C GLY A 25 -5.24 5.73 -14.94
N ASP A 26 -5.17 6.41 -13.80
CA ASP A 26 -4.41 7.66 -13.66
C ASP A 26 -2.94 7.35 -13.43
N LYS A 27 -2.18 7.27 -14.52
CA LYS A 27 -0.77 6.85 -14.49
C LYS A 27 0.13 7.82 -13.73
N GLU A 28 -0.15 9.12 -13.83
CA GLU A 28 0.66 10.13 -13.15
C GLU A 28 0.50 10.06 -11.64
N ASP A 29 -0.75 10.06 -11.17
CA ASP A 29 -1.03 9.95 -9.74
C ASP A 29 -0.57 8.61 -9.20
N LEU A 30 -0.66 7.55 -10.01
CA LEU A 30 -0.15 6.23 -9.62
C LEU A 30 1.36 6.26 -9.36
N LYS A 31 2.13 6.93 -10.20
CA LYS A 31 3.56 7.10 -9.98
C LYS A 31 3.84 7.84 -8.68
N GLN A 32 3.07 8.88 -8.40
CA GLN A 32 3.23 9.66 -7.18
C GLN A 32 2.93 8.83 -5.94
N ILE A 33 1.81 8.10 -5.94
CA ILE A 33 1.45 7.29 -4.77
C ILE A 33 2.47 6.16 -4.55
N VAL A 34 2.95 5.53 -5.61
CA VAL A 34 3.98 4.48 -5.49
C VAL A 34 5.27 5.05 -4.92
N SER A 35 5.66 6.24 -5.34
CA SER A 35 6.84 6.92 -4.79
C SER A 35 6.68 7.18 -3.30
N MET A 36 5.52 7.68 -2.88
CA MET A 36 5.21 7.88 -1.46
C MET A 36 5.21 6.57 -0.69
N MET A 37 4.63 5.52 -1.26
CA MET A 37 4.61 4.19 -0.65
C MET A 37 6.03 3.64 -0.44
N LYS A 38 6.93 3.85 -1.39
CA LYS A 38 8.33 3.41 -1.25
C LYS A 38 9.02 4.13 -0.09
N THR A 39 8.80 5.42 0.03
CA THR A 39 9.37 6.21 1.12
C THR A 39 8.84 5.75 2.48
N VAL A 40 7.51 5.56 2.56
CA VAL A 40 6.85 5.11 3.78
C VAL A 40 7.29 3.69 4.14
N TYR A 41 7.40 2.81 3.14
CA TYR A 41 7.85 1.44 3.36
C TYR A 41 9.25 1.40 3.94
N GLN A 42 10.18 2.17 3.38
CA GLN A 42 11.56 2.22 3.89
C GLN A 42 11.60 2.69 5.34
N LYS A 43 10.72 3.64 5.70
CA LYS A 43 10.73 4.22 7.04
C LYS A 43 10.08 3.31 8.08
N TYR A 44 9.01 2.60 7.72
CA TYR A 44 8.17 1.91 8.69
C TYR A 44 8.14 0.39 8.56
N ALA A 45 8.71 -0.19 7.51
CA ALA A 45 8.62 -1.64 7.28
C ALA A 45 9.25 -2.47 8.39
N SER A 46 10.27 -1.95 9.07
CA SER A 46 10.93 -2.64 10.18
C SER A 46 10.19 -2.51 11.50
N LYS A 47 9.17 -1.67 11.57
CA LYS A 47 8.44 -1.45 12.82
C LYS A 47 7.48 -2.60 13.11
N SER A 48 7.47 -3.06 14.36
CA SER A 48 6.66 -4.22 14.75
C SER A 48 5.16 -3.93 14.77
N TYR A 49 4.76 -2.67 14.96
CA TYR A 49 3.36 -2.30 15.01
C TYR A 49 2.69 -2.22 13.62
N ILE A 50 3.47 -2.30 12.55
CA ILE A 50 2.92 -2.34 11.19
C ILE A 50 2.51 -3.78 10.86
N ARG A 51 1.29 -3.96 10.39
CA ARG A 51 0.77 -5.29 10.07
C ARG A 51 1.56 -5.96 8.95
N LYS A 52 1.87 -7.25 9.14
CA LYS A 52 2.58 -8.04 8.13
C LYS A 52 1.81 -8.07 6.80
N ALA A 53 0.49 -8.16 6.86
CA ALA A 53 -0.34 -8.17 5.67
C ALA A 53 -0.13 -6.92 4.83
N HIS A 54 -0.02 -5.75 5.46
CA HIS A 54 0.24 -4.50 4.76
C HIS A 54 1.64 -4.48 4.14
N LYS A 55 2.64 -4.99 4.86
CA LYS A 55 4.00 -5.07 4.33
C LYS A 55 4.07 -5.96 3.09
N ILE A 56 3.38 -7.09 3.12
CA ILE A 56 3.31 -8.00 1.99
C ILE A 56 2.60 -7.33 0.81
N SER A 57 1.51 -6.61 1.08
CA SER A 57 0.77 -5.87 0.05
C SER A 57 1.66 -4.84 -0.65
N TYR A 58 2.44 -4.07 0.10
CA TYR A 58 3.36 -3.11 -0.48
C TYR A 58 4.37 -3.79 -1.39
N ARG A 59 4.96 -4.90 -0.93
CA ARG A 59 5.95 -5.63 -1.73
C ARG A 59 5.35 -6.16 -3.03
N MET A 60 4.13 -6.67 -2.97
CA MET A 60 3.44 -7.17 -4.16
C MET A 60 3.11 -6.03 -5.13
N ILE A 61 2.65 -4.89 -4.62
CA ILE A 61 2.36 -3.71 -5.44
C ILE A 61 3.61 -3.24 -6.18
N PHE A 62 4.77 -3.27 -5.51
CA PHE A 62 6.02 -2.84 -6.13
C PHE A 62 6.52 -3.80 -7.20
N ARG A 63 6.24 -5.10 -7.04
CA ARG A 63 6.76 -6.13 -7.95
C ARG A 63 5.74 -6.63 -8.97
N MET A 64 4.51 -6.86 -8.52
CA MET A 64 3.46 -7.47 -9.34
C MET A 64 2.13 -6.75 -9.12
N PRO A 65 2.02 -5.49 -9.57
CA PRO A 65 0.83 -4.69 -9.28
C PRO A 65 -0.45 -5.27 -9.87
N ALA A 66 -0.40 -5.78 -11.09
CA ALA A 66 -1.58 -6.35 -11.74
C ALA A 66 -2.08 -7.59 -11.01
N LEU A 67 -1.16 -8.44 -10.58
CA LEU A 67 -1.50 -9.65 -9.82
C LEU A 67 -2.09 -9.27 -8.47
N TYR A 68 -1.49 -8.32 -7.79
CA TYR A 68 -2.01 -7.86 -6.50
C TYR A 68 -3.44 -7.35 -6.63
N ARG A 69 -3.73 -6.57 -7.67
CA ARG A 69 -5.08 -6.01 -7.88
C ARG A 69 -6.11 -7.12 -8.09
N LYS A 70 -5.75 -8.16 -8.84
CA LYS A 70 -6.63 -9.32 -9.02
C LYS A 70 -6.90 -10.06 -7.72
N LEU A 71 -5.85 -10.30 -6.94
CA LEU A 71 -5.98 -10.99 -5.65
C LEU A 71 -6.82 -10.18 -4.66
N ALA A 72 -6.66 -8.87 -4.63
CA ALA A 72 -7.44 -8.00 -3.78
C ALA A 72 -8.93 -8.08 -4.12
N ASN A 73 -9.28 -8.11 -5.40
CA ASN A 73 -10.67 -8.29 -5.82
C ASN A 73 -11.23 -9.63 -5.36
N ALA A 74 -10.46 -10.70 -5.49
CA ALA A 74 -10.90 -12.03 -5.09
C ALA A 74 -11.14 -12.14 -3.58
N VAL A 75 -10.35 -11.42 -2.78
CA VAL A 75 -10.47 -11.46 -1.32
C VAL A 75 -11.56 -10.53 -0.81
N ILE A 76 -11.71 -9.36 -1.42
CA ILE A 76 -12.66 -8.35 -0.96
C ILE A 76 -14.08 -8.61 -1.48
N SER A 77 -14.18 -9.17 -2.66
CA SER A 77 -15.48 -9.49 -3.25
C SER A 77 -16.00 -10.80 -2.72
#